data_7408b6cc915973badaf9c5c227806672
#
_entry.id   7408b6cc915973badaf9c5c227806672
#
_cell.length_a   1.000
_cell.length_b   1.000
_cell.length_c   1.000
_cell.angle_alpha   90.00
_cell.angle_beta   90.00
_cell.angle_gamma   90.00
#
_symmetry.space_group_name_H-M   'P 1'
#
loop_
_entity.id
_entity.type
_entity.pdbx_description
1 polymer ?
#
loop_
_entity_poly.entity_id
_entity_poly.type
_entity_poly.pdbx_seq_one_letter_code
_entity_poly.pdbx_strand_id
1 'polypeptide(L)'
;MFLKQYYLGCLSHASYLIGDESTGKAVVVDPQRDVDEYLADAEAHGFTITKVIETHFHADFLSGHLELAARTDADIIYGAAAAGRVGFPIETHSNGDHISLGNVDLEILETPGHTPESICIVVRPNGPESEPEGVLTGDTLFIGDVGRPDLLASVGVTAEELGFQLYRSLHDKLLTLPDATKVYPAHGAGSACGKNLSTETVSTIGEQRRMNYALQPMVAEDFVDVVTQGQTVAPLYFAFAANKNRESRALLDQDVSVKALPLKTVLEHQKGGAVVIDARDDIAFAQGHLRGSIDIGLGGRFAEYAGEVMEPGTPIILVTDPGHEPEAKMRLARIGFDNVIGALADPIATFVANPSQVEQLSRLSVDDLAERIASVKDLVLVDVRNPGEVALGSVPGARSVSLPSLLHSLKDLDPTAPTVVFCAGGYRSAIASSLLRSHGFSDVSDLLGGYTAWSTGNIPAALPVIDVDAASVDADAFFLDVREDDEWEAGHAPAAQHIAMRDLPDHLDEFSDGRRIVVICRSGNRSGKVTAWLLNHGIDAVNMTGGMQVWEKSGLPVVNSSDTVGAVI
;
A
#
# COMPACT_ATOMS: atom_id res chain seq x y z
N MET A 1 5.78 -30.65 3.62
CA MET A 1 5.36 -29.36 4.18
C MET A 1 5.05 -28.40 3.06
N PHE A 2 3.94 -27.74 3.10
CA PHE A 2 3.54 -26.65 2.20
C PHE A 2 3.69 -25.32 2.94
N LEU A 3 4.24 -24.28 2.30
CA LEU A 3 4.27 -22.91 2.80
C LEU A 3 4.09 -21.97 1.61
N LYS A 4 3.03 -21.15 1.63
CA LYS A 4 2.76 -20.12 0.64
C LYS A 4 2.69 -18.76 1.31
N GLN A 5 3.40 -17.78 0.76
CA GLN A 5 3.29 -16.37 1.11
C GLN A 5 2.27 -15.70 0.19
N TYR A 6 1.38 -14.90 0.75
CA TYR A 6 0.47 -14.01 0.03
C TYR A 6 0.93 -12.59 0.30
N TYR A 7 1.30 -11.87 -0.74
CA TYR A 7 1.80 -10.50 -0.60
C TYR A 7 0.82 -9.49 -1.20
N LEU A 8 0.25 -8.65 -0.35
CA LEU A 8 -0.68 -7.59 -0.74
C LEU A 8 0.07 -6.27 -0.94
N GLY A 9 0.49 -5.98 -2.17
CA GLY A 9 1.31 -4.81 -2.49
C GLY A 9 0.71 -3.45 -2.11
N CYS A 10 -0.62 -3.31 -2.09
CA CYS A 10 -1.28 -2.05 -1.75
C CYS A 10 -1.25 -1.69 -0.24
N LEU A 11 -0.98 -2.65 0.63
CA LEU A 11 -0.75 -2.46 2.07
C LEU A 11 0.65 -2.92 2.48
N SER A 12 1.47 -3.38 1.53
CA SER A 12 2.80 -3.95 1.79
C SER A 12 2.77 -5.05 2.86
N HIS A 13 1.68 -5.83 2.89
CA HIS A 13 1.39 -6.83 3.91
C HIS A 13 1.58 -8.24 3.37
N ALA A 14 2.21 -9.12 4.16
CA ALA A 14 2.40 -10.54 3.88
C ALA A 14 1.67 -11.41 4.91
N SER A 15 0.91 -12.39 4.43
CA SER A 15 0.28 -13.44 5.20
C SER A 15 0.71 -14.81 4.69
N TYR A 16 0.44 -15.87 5.45
CA TYR A 16 1.02 -17.18 5.15
C TYR A 16 0.02 -18.31 5.34
N LEU A 17 0.02 -19.28 4.42
CA LEU A 17 -0.66 -20.59 4.59
C LEU A 17 0.42 -21.65 4.78
N ILE A 18 0.37 -22.37 5.90
CA ILE A 18 1.30 -23.45 6.23
C ILE A 18 0.49 -24.74 6.37
N GLY A 19 0.85 -25.78 5.62
CA GLY A 19 0.14 -27.06 5.60
C GLY A 19 1.06 -28.27 5.78
N ASP A 20 0.52 -29.28 6.43
CA ASP A 20 1.15 -30.62 6.50
C ASP A 20 0.44 -31.57 5.53
N GLU A 21 1.15 -31.94 4.47
CA GLU A 21 0.65 -32.82 3.41
C GLU A 21 0.36 -34.25 3.93
N SER A 22 0.94 -34.65 5.08
CA SER A 22 0.73 -35.98 5.66
C SER A 22 -0.60 -36.10 6.42
N THR A 23 -1.10 -35.00 6.97
CA THR A 23 -2.34 -34.97 7.76
C THR A 23 -3.46 -34.20 7.07
N GLY A 24 -3.16 -33.38 6.08
CA GLY A 24 -4.09 -32.45 5.47
C GLY A 24 -4.51 -31.29 6.37
N LYS A 25 -3.79 -31.03 7.48
CA LYS A 25 -4.05 -29.88 8.36
C LYS A 25 -3.24 -28.67 7.92
N ALA A 26 -3.83 -27.49 8.05
CA ALA A 26 -3.17 -26.23 7.77
C ALA A 26 -3.54 -25.15 8.79
N VAL A 27 -2.69 -24.09 8.80
CA VAL A 27 -2.91 -22.85 9.52
C VAL A 27 -2.74 -21.67 8.57
N VAL A 28 -3.44 -20.58 8.84
CA VAL A 28 -3.20 -19.28 8.20
C VAL A 28 -2.63 -18.31 9.23
N VAL A 29 -1.61 -17.56 8.87
CA VAL A 29 -0.98 -16.56 9.74
C VAL A 29 -1.21 -15.18 9.17
N ASP A 30 -1.68 -14.25 10.00
CA ASP A 30 -1.99 -12.84 9.71
C ASP A 30 -2.86 -12.66 8.44
N PRO A 31 -4.05 -13.32 8.34
CA PRO A 31 -4.85 -13.32 7.13
C PRO A 31 -5.39 -11.93 6.80
N GLN A 32 -5.44 -11.64 5.49
CA GLN A 32 -6.24 -10.53 4.97
C GLN A 32 -7.74 -10.78 5.23
N ARG A 33 -8.53 -9.72 5.21
CA ARG A 33 -9.97 -9.80 5.48
C ARG A 33 -10.78 -10.50 4.38
N ASP A 34 -10.31 -10.46 3.15
CA ASP A 34 -10.85 -11.19 2.00
C ASP A 34 -10.22 -12.60 1.94
N VAL A 35 -10.86 -13.55 2.61
CA VAL A 35 -10.28 -14.87 2.91
C VAL A 35 -10.40 -15.93 1.81
N ASP A 36 -11.04 -15.61 0.69
CA ASP A 36 -11.38 -16.59 -0.35
C ASP A 36 -10.14 -17.25 -0.99
N GLU A 37 -9.04 -16.52 -1.12
CA GLU A 37 -7.80 -17.03 -1.69
C GLU A 37 -7.19 -18.14 -0.81
N TYR A 38 -7.18 -17.96 0.52
CA TYR A 38 -6.71 -19.01 1.44
C TYR A 38 -7.57 -20.26 1.40
N LEU A 39 -8.91 -20.10 1.29
CA LEU A 39 -9.84 -21.21 1.19
C LEU A 39 -9.68 -21.97 -0.11
N ALA A 40 -9.53 -21.27 -1.23
CA ALA A 40 -9.32 -21.88 -2.54
C ALA A 40 -7.99 -22.66 -2.59
N ASP A 41 -6.90 -22.10 -2.07
CA ASP A 41 -5.61 -22.80 -2.01
C ASP A 41 -5.66 -24.00 -1.06
N ALA A 42 -6.29 -23.88 0.10
CA ALA A 42 -6.46 -25.01 1.01
C ALA A 42 -7.24 -26.15 0.35
N GLU A 43 -8.33 -25.85 -0.34
CA GLU A 43 -9.11 -26.84 -1.09
C GLU A 43 -8.28 -27.48 -2.21
N ALA A 44 -7.55 -26.69 -3.01
CA ALA A 44 -6.74 -27.18 -4.10
C ALA A 44 -5.63 -28.15 -3.65
N HIS A 45 -5.11 -27.99 -2.42
CA HIS A 45 -4.07 -28.83 -1.85
C HIS A 45 -4.61 -29.91 -0.89
N GLY A 46 -5.94 -30.00 -0.72
CA GLY A 46 -6.57 -30.97 0.19
C GLY A 46 -6.33 -30.67 1.67
N PHE A 47 -6.15 -29.40 2.03
CA PHE A 47 -5.95 -28.96 3.40
C PHE A 47 -7.25 -28.55 4.07
N THR A 48 -7.33 -28.82 5.37
CA THR A 48 -8.33 -28.27 6.28
C THR A 48 -7.63 -27.21 7.15
N ILE A 49 -8.05 -25.96 7.04
CA ILE A 49 -7.56 -24.88 7.91
C ILE A 49 -8.16 -25.11 9.29
N THR A 50 -7.32 -25.42 10.26
CA THR A 50 -7.73 -25.75 11.64
C THR A 50 -7.44 -24.64 12.62
N LYS A 51 -6.55 -23.74 12.28
CA LYS A 51 -6.13 -22.63 13.14
C LYS A 51 -5.81 -21.37 12.31
N VAL A 52 -6.06 -20.22 12.92
CA VAL A 52 -5.67 -18.89 12.43
C VAL A 52 -4.79 -18.26 13.50
N ILE A 53 -3.58 -17.89 13.16
CA ILE A 53 -2.61 -17.33 14.11
C ILE A 53 -2.40 -15.87 13.77
N GLU A 54 -2.55 -15.00 14.74
CA GLU A 54 -2.21 -13.58 14.64
C GLU A 54 -0.89 -13.34 15.38
N THR A 55 0.10 -12.76 14.68
CA THR A 55 1.39 -12.46 15.30
C THR A 55 1.28 -11.35 16.34
N HIS A 56 0.35 -10.41 16.13
CA HIS A 56 0.07 -9.30 17.04
C HIS A 56 -1.29 -8.64 16.71
N PHE A 57 -1.68 -7.59 17.44
CA PHE A 57 -2.85 -6.77 17.06
C PHE A 57 -2.46 -5.76 15.98
N HIS A 58 -2.68 -6.11 14.73
CA HIS A 58 -2.36 -5.26 13.58
C HIS A 58 -3.04 -3.89 13.66
N ALA A 59 -2.30 -2.84 13.35
CA ALA A 59 -2.79 -1.47 13.31
C ALA A 59 -3.02 -0.95 11.87
N ASP A 60 -2.33 -1.52 10.92
CA ASP A 60 -2.29 -1.06 9.53
C ASP A 60 -3.33 -1.73 8.62
N PHE A 61 -3.96 -2.81 9.06
CA PHE A 61 -5.09 -3.45 8.38
C PHE A 61 -6.04 -4.15 9.35
N LEU A 62 -7.23 -4.47 8.87
CA LEU A 62 -8.21 -5.26 9.61
C LEU A 62 -8.06 -6.72 9.22
N SER A 63 -7.59 -7.55 10.16
CA SER A 63 -7.31 -8.97 9.90
C SER A 63 -8.58 -9.78 9.63
N GLY A 64 -8.44 -10.82 8.82
CA GLY A 64 -9.50 -11.77 8.45
C GLY A 64 -9.70 -12.93 9.41
N HIS A 65 -9.15 -12.90 10.63
CA HIS A 65 -9.23 -14.01 11.57
C HIS A 65 -10.67 -14.41 11.91
N LEU A 66 -11.58 -13.42 12.08
CA LEU A 66 -13.00 -13.70 12.35
C LEU A 66 -13.71 -14.27 11.13
N GLU A 67 -13.43 -13.72 9.94
CA GLU A 67 -13.98 -14.20 8.66
C GLU A 67 -13.53 -15.65 8.38
N LEU A 68 -12.25 -15.93 8.59
CA LEU A 68 -11.70 -17.26 8.34
C LEU A 68 -12.19 -18.29 9.37
N ALA A 69 -12.20 -17.94 10.67
CA ALA A 69 -12.75 -18.80 11.72
C ALA A 69 -14.22 -19.13 11.49
N ALA A 70 -15.02 -18.15 11.07
CA ALA A 70 -16.44 -18.37 10.76
C ALA A 70 -16.66 -19.29 9.55
N ARG A 71 -15.74 -19.34 8.60
CA ARG A 71 -15.82 -20.15 7.37
C ARG A 71 -15.25 -21.57 7.54
N THR A 72 -14.33 -21.78 8.49
CA THR A 72 -13.56 -23.02 8.64
C THR A 72 -13.72 -23.70 10.00
N ASP A 73 -14.37 -23.05 10.96
CA ASP A 73 -14.43 -23.47 12.38
C ASP A 73 -13.03 -23.57 13.02
N ALA A 74 -12.06 -22.80 12.52
CA ALA A 74 -10.69 -22.78 13.02
C ALA A 74 -10.58 -21.99 14.32
N ASP A 75 -9.73 -22.46 15.25
CA ASP A 75 -9.40 -21.72 16.45
C ASP A 75 -8.52 -20.51 16.14
N ILE A 76 -8.80 -19.38 16.77
CA ILE A 76 -7.99 -18.16 16.64
C ILE A 76 -6.93 -18.16 17.76
N ILE A 77 -5.68 -17.98 17.36
CA ILE A 77 -4.51 -18.05 18.25
C ILE A 77 -3.80 -16.71 18.31
N TYR A 78 -3.37 -16.36 19.53
CA TYR A 78 -2.49 -15.22 19.82
C TYR A 78 -1.40 -15.59 20.83
N GLY A 79 -0.40 -14.72 21.00
CA GLY A 79 0.54 -14.78 22.11
C GLY A 79 -0.15 -14.63 23.47
N ALA A 80 0.44 -15.20 24.54
CA ALA A 80 -0.17 -15.23 25.88
C ALA A 80 -0.56 -13.85 26.42
N ALA A 81 0.18 -12.80 26.08
CA ALA A 81 -0.12 -11.43 26.50
C ALA A 81 -1.41 -10.84 25.89
N ALA A 82 -2.04 -11.50 24.92
CA ALA A 82 -3.35 -11.13 24.38
C ALA A 82 -4.53 -11.59 25.28
N ALA A 83 -4.28 -12.46 26.25
CA ALA A 83 -5.31 -13.01 27.13
C ALA A 83 -6.14 -11.91 27.81
N GLY A 84 -7.48 -12.00 27.67
CA GLY A 84 -8.41 -11.02 28.25
C GLY A 84 -8.42 -9.65 27.57
N ARG A 85 -7.73 -9.48 26.44
CA ARG A 85 -7.64 -8.21 25.69
C ARG A 85 -8.46 -8.19 24.40
N VAL A 86 -9.18 -9.27 24.10
CA VAL A 86 -10.06 -9.40 22.92
C VAL A 86 -11.50 -9.72 23.32
N GLY A 87 -12.45 -9.38 22.47
CA GLY A 87 -13.90 -9.57 22.68
C GLY A 87 -14.47 -10.85 22.06
N PHE A 88 -13.62 -11.80 21.64
CA PHE A 88 -14.00 -13.07 21.03
C PHE A 88 -13.15 -14.22 21.62
N PRO A 89 -13.55 -15.48 21.47
CA PRO A 89 -12.76 -16.62 21.96
C PRO A 89 -11.41 -16.72 21.24
N ILE A 90 -10.35 -16.93 22.01
CA ILE A 90 -9.00 -17.20 21.50
C ILE A 90 -8.33 -18.31 22.30
N GLU A 91 -7.43 -19.04 21.65
CA GLU A 91 -6.41 -19.86 22.27
C GLU A 91 -5.14 -19.02 22.40
N THR A 92 -4.42 -19.11 23.51
CA THR A 92 -3.17 -18.34 23.70
C THR A 92 -2.00 -19.27 23.97
N HIS A 93 -0.85 -18.93 23.39
CA HIS A 93 0.39 -19.68 23.52
C HIS A 93 1.51 -18.83 24.10
N SER A 94 2.31 -19.45 24.96
CA SER A 94 3.47 -18.86 25.59
C SER A 94 4.76 -19.21 24.84
N ASN A 95 5.86 -18.57 25.25
CA ASN A 95 7.17 -18.85 24.68
C ASN A 95 7.57 -20.32 24.82
N GLY A 96 7.93 -20.96 23.72
CA GLY A 96 8.33 -22.38 23.65
C GLY A 96 7.15 -23.36 23.54
N ASP A 97 5.90 -22.86 23.46
CA ASP A 97 4.77 -23.73 23.14
C ASP A 97 4.80 -24.17 21.67
N HIS A 98 4.26 -25.34 21.40
CA HIS A 98 4.25 -25.97 20.08
C HIS A 98 2.84 -26.21 19.56
N ILE A 99 2.62 -25.90 18.29
CA ILE A 99 1.39 -26.21 17.54
C ILE A 99 1.73 -27.25 16.48
N SER A 100 1.29 -28.50 16.68
CA SER A 100 1.57 -29.58 15.75
C SER A 100 0.48 -29.74 14.70
N LEU A 101 0.87 -29.72 13.42
CA LEU A 101 0.00 -30.09 12.30
C LEU A 101 0.17 -31.56 11.90
N GLY A 102 1.12 -32.28 12.52
CA GLY A 102 1.53 -33.64 12.23
C GLY A 102 3.04 -33.72 12.16
N ASN A 103 3.62 -33.81 10.97
CA ASN A 103 5.06 -33.68 10.79
C ASN A 103 5.54 -32.22 10.89
N VAL A 104 4.72 -31.29 10.45
CA VAL A 104 5.02 -29.86 10.59
C VAL A 104 4.70 -29.39 12.00
N ASP A 105 5.65 -28.73 12.62
CA ASP A 105 5.57 -28.17 13.97
C ASP A 105 5.85 -26.68 13.95
N LEU A 106 5.07 -25.93 14.72
CA LEU A 106 5.15 -24.47 14.85
C LEU A 106 5.50 -24.13 16.29
N GLU A 107 6.73 -23.65 16.54
CA GLU A 107 7.15 -23.20 17.86
C GLU A 107 6.89 -21.70 18.02
N ILE A 108 6.24 -21.32 19.13
CA ILE A 108 5.91 -19.93 19.43
C ILE A 108 7.04 -19.29 20.22
N LEU A 109 7.52 -18.14 19.74
CA LEU A 109 8.44 -17.26 20.46
C LEU A 109 7.70 -15.98 20.81
N GLU A 110 7.54 -15.67 22.10
CA GLU A 110 7.07 -14.34 22.51
C GLU A 110 8.14 -13.31 22.19
N THR A 111 7.82 -12.34 21.37
CA THR A 111 8.75 -11.29 20.89
C THR A 111 8.18 -9.89 21.10
N PRO A 112 7.88 -9.49 22.37
CA PRO A 112 7.38 -8.16 22.64
C PRO A 112 8.36 -7.08 22.18
N GLY A 113 7.81 -5.94 21.74
CA GLY A 113 8.62 -4.81 21.28
C GLY A 113 7.91 -3.91 20.29
N HIS A 114 7.45 -4.43 19.16
CA HIS A 114 6.51 -3.71 18.29
C HIS A 114 5.17 -3.55 19.03
N THR A 115 4.63 -4.64 19.54
CA THR A 115 3.52 -4.65 20.51
C THR A 115 3.87 -5.57 21.70
N PRO A 116 3.19 -5.43 22.86
CA PRO A 116 3.45 -6.28 24.03
C PRO A 116 3.12 -7.76 23.81
N GLU A 117 2.16 -8.08 22.93
CA GLU A 117 1.69 -9.42 22.64
C GLU A 117 2.33 -10.04 21.40
N SER A 118 3.27 -9.39 20.75
CA SER A 118 3.94 -9.87 19.54
C SER A 118 4.57 -11.24 19.74
N ILE A 119 4.37 -12.10 18.75
CA ILE A 119 5.01 -13.42 18.66
C ILE A 119 5.68 -13.60 17.30
N CYS A 120 6.72 -14.44 17.28
CA CYS A 120 7.27 -15.03 16.07
C CYS A 120 6.96 -16.54 16.06
N ILE A 121 6.91 -17.14 14.87
CA ILE A 121 6.54 -18.54 14.69
C ILE A 121 7.66 -19.26 13.95
N VAL A 122 8.38 -20.14 14.63
CA VAL A 122 9.42 -20.96 14.02
C VAL A 122 8.78 -22.18 13.37
N VAL A 123 9.01 -22.38 12.08
CA VAL A 123 8.43 -23.48 11.30
C VAL A 123 9.44 -24.60 11.15
N ARG A 124 9.08 -25.79 11.63
CA ARG A 124 9.89 -27.01 11.60
C ARG A 124 9.21 -28.09 10.76
N PRO A 125 9.83 -28.56 9.66
CA PRO A 125 9.15 -29.43 8.70
C PRO A 125 9.02 -30.90 9.12
N ASN A 126 9.80 -31.36 10.11
CA ASN A 126 9.89 -32.78 10.52
C ASN A 126 9.85 -32.94 12.05
N GLY A 127 8.92 -32.26 12.70
CA GLY A 127 8.71 -32.29 14.15
C GLY A 127 9.57 -31.28 14.93
N PRO A 128 9.33 -31.18 16.26
CA PRO A 128 9.86 -30.09 17.08
C PRO A 128 11.39 -30.06 17.20
N GLU A 129 12.06 -31.19 17.03
CA GLU A 129 13.52 -31.28 17.13
C GLU A 129 14.25 -31.09 15.78
N SER A 130 13.51 -30.87 14.69
CA SER A 130 14.13 -30.67 13.39
C SER A 130 14.70 -29.25 13.25
N GLU A 131 15.68 -29.08 12.35
CA GLU A 131 16.18 -27.75 12.01
C GLU A 131 15.03 -26.88 11.49
N PRO A 132 14.98 -25.59 11.86
CA PRO A 132 13.95 -24.68 11.38
C PRO A 132 14.13 -24.38 9.89
N GLU A 133 13.06 -24.54 9.12
CA GLU A 133 12.99 -24.09 7.73
C GLU A 133 12.92 -22.55 7.65
N GLY A 134 12.16 -21.95 8.56
CA GLY A 134 12.01 -20.51 8.61
C GLY A 134 11.33 -20.02 9.88
N VAL A 135 11.26 -18.73 10.02
CA VAL A 135 10.56 -18.03 11.10
C VAL A 135 9.68 -16.93 10.51
N LEU A 136 8.38 -16.97 10.85
CA LEU A 136 7.47 -15.86 10.57
C LEU A 136 7.67 -14.85 11.68
N THR A 137 8.12 -13.66 11.33
CA THR A 137 8.60 -12.68 12.30
C THR A 137 7.58 -11.61 12.65
N GLY A 138 6.40 -11.64 12.02
CA GLY A 138 5.44 -10.55 12.20
C GLY A 138 6.12 -9.20 11.99
N ASP A 139 5.86 -8.29 12.90
CA ASP A 139 6.48 -6.96 12.94
C ASP A 139 7.66 -6.87 13.94
N THR A 140 8.24 -8.01 14.34
CA THR A 140 9.45 -8.01 15.17
C THR A 140 10.70 -7.74 14.34
N LEU A 141 10.85 -8.41 13.20
CA LEU A 141 11.99 -8.29 12.31
C LEU A 141 11.52 -8.23 10.86
N PHE A 142 11.92 -7.18 10.15
CA PHE A 142 11.74 -7.00 8.71
C PHE A 142 13.06 -7.23 7.96
N ILE A 143 12.99 -7.27 6.63
CA ILE A 143 14.19 -7.33 5.80
C ILE A 143 14.79 -5.92 5.73
N GLY A 144 15.97 -5.75 6.35
CA GLY A 144 16.69 -4.48 6.45
C GLY A 144 16.19 -3.54 7.55
N ASP A 145 15.15 -3.90 8.31
CA ASP A 145 14.56 -3.06 9.35
C ASP A 145 13.99 -3.90 10.51
N VAL A 146 13.41 -3.23 11.51
CA VAL A 146 12.65 -3.82 12.61
C VAL A 146 11.35 -3.03 12.81
N GLY A 147 10.34 -3.65 13.44
CA GLY A 147 9.09 -2.98 13.76
C GLY A 147 9.29 -1.79 14.71
N ARG A 148 8.55 -0.72 14.46
CA ARG A 148 8.61 0.50 15.27
C ARG A 148 7.95 0.27 16.65
N PRO A 149 8.60 0.72 17.75
CA PRO A 149 8.07 0.49 19.11
C PRO A 149 7.15 1.62 19.61
N ASP A 150 6.88 2.67 18.81
CA ASP A 150 6.26 3.91 19.28
C ASP A 150 4.74 4.01 19.05
N LEU A 151 4.11 3.04 18.36
CA LEU A 151 2.69 3.11 18.00
C LEU A 151 1.74 3.10 19.20
N LEU A 152 2.14 2.50 20.33
CA LEU A 152 1.32 2.37 21.53
C LEU A 152 1.57 3.47 22.59
N ALA A 153 2.34 4.49 22.28
CA ALA A 153 2.60 5.61 23.23
C ALA A 153 1.30 6.28 23.70
N SER A 154 0.27 6.31 22.86
CA SER A 154 -1.06 6.85 23.19
C SER A 154 -1.86 6.02 24.20
N VAL A 155 -1.48 4.76 24.46
CA VAL A 155 -2.16 3.84 25.39
C VAL A 155 -1.34 3.54 26.64
N GLY A 156 -0.28 4.32 26.90
CA GLY A 156 0.46 4.33 28.17
C GLY A 156 1.65 3.37 28.23
N VAL A 157 2.06 2.77 27.12
CA VAL A 157 3.33 2.02 27.02
C VAL A 157 4.34 2.89 26.29
N THR A 158 5.50 3.16 26.87
CA THR A 158 6.48 4.06 26.25
C THR A 158 7.22 3.39 25.10
N ALA A 159 7.61 4.18 24.09
CA ALA A 159 8.46 3.71 23.00
C ALA A 159 9.81 3.16 23.50
N GLU A 160 10.32 3.73 24.58
CA GLU A 160 11.56 3.29 25.22
C GLU A 160 11.41 1.89 25.82
N GLU A 161 10.33 1.64 26.60
CA GLU A 161 10.05 0.31 27.18
C GLU A 161 9.91 -0.76 26.11
N LEU A 162 9.14 -0.47 25.05
CA LEU A 162 8.97 -1.41 23.93
C LEU A 162 10.25 -1.57 23.12
N GLY A 163 11.05 -0.53 22.95
CA GLY A 163 12.35 -0.60 22.29
C GLY A 163 13.34 -1.52 23.02
N PHE A 164 13.40 -1.46 24.35
CA PHE A 164 14.20 -2.41 25.13
C PHE A 164 13.67 -3.85 25.04
N GLN A 165 12.36 -4.04 25.00
CA GLN A 165 11.78 -5.37 24.80
C GLN A 165 12.11 -5.91 23.41
N LEU A 166 12.03 -5.07 22.37
CA LEU A 166 12.38 -5.44 21.00
C LEU A 166 13.85 -5.87 20.89
N TYR A 167 14.75 -5.11 21.51
CA TYR A 167 16.17 -5.46 21.57
C TYR A 167 16.39 -6.88 22.12
N ARG A 168 15.75 -7.21 23.25
CA ARG A 168 15.83 -8.55 23.84
C ARG A 168 15.20 -9.61 22.96
N SER A 169 14.04 -9.34 22.38
CA SER A 169 13.35 -10.26 21.48
C SER A 169 14.22 -10.63 20.26
N LEU A 170 14.93 -9.65 19.71
CA LEU A 170 15.87 -9.87 18.61
C LEU A 170 17.09 -10.66 19.06
N HIS A 171 17.79 -10.23 20.10
CA HIS A 171 19.09 -10.79 20.50
C HIS A 171 18.99 -12.12 21.24
N ASP A 172 18.01 -12.26 22.16
CA ASP A 172 17.90 -13.44 23.01
C ASP A 172 17.10 -14.57 22.36
N LYS A 173 16.35 -14.29 21.27
CA LYS A 173 15.48 -15.28 20.58
C LYS A 173 15.79 -15.40 19.10
N LEU A 174 15.51 -14.39 18.28
CA LEU A 174 15.64 -14.52 16.83
C LEU A 174 17.07 -14.75 16.38
N LEU A 175 18.04 -14.02 16.93
CA LEU A 175 19.45 -14.18 16.59
C LEU A 175 20.09 -15.44 17.16
N THR A 176 19.39 -16.25 17.94
CA THR A 176 19.85 -17.59 18.36
C THR A 176 19.52 -18.68 17.31
N LEU A 177 18.63 -18.38 16.36
CA LEU A 177 18.30 -19.30 15.27
C LEU A 177 19.49 -19.47 14.31
N PRO A 178 19.60 -20.63 13.64
CA PRO A 178 20.64 -20.86 12.63
C PRO A 178 20.63 -19.82 11.53
N ASP A 179 21.79 -19.44 11.01
CA ASP A 179 21.94 -18.44 9.94
C ASP A 179 21.16 -18.79 8.66
N ALA A 180 20.94 -20.09 8.38
CA ALA A 180 20.18 -20.57 7.22
C ALA A 180 18.65 -20.44 7.38
N THR A 181 18.15 -20.19 8.60
CA THR A 181 16.70 -20.04 8.86
C THR A 181 16.14 -18.87 8.05
N LYS A 182 15.14 -19.14 7.20
CA LYS A 182 14.48 -18.10 6.39
C LYS A 182 13.69 -17.15 7.28
N VAL A 183 13.69 -15.87 6.92
CA VAL A 183 12.92 -14.82 7.57
C VAL A 183 11.72 -14.48 6.68
N TYR A 184 10.53 -14.59 7.25
CA TYR A 184 9.25 -14.31 6.61
C TYR A 184 8.53 -13.20 7.41
N PRO A 185 8.73 -11.91 7.04
CA PRO A 185 8.13 -10.79 7.77
C PRO A 185 6.66 -10.56 7.39
N ALA A 186 5.91 -9.84 8.24
CA ALA A 186 4.55 -9.42 7.89
C ALA A 186 4.51 -8.25 6.91
N HIS A 187 5.60 -7.51 6.74
CA HIS A 187 5.64 -6.34 5.85
C HIS A 187 6.90 -6.25 5.00
N GLY A 188 6.75 -5.58 3.84
CA GLY A 188 7.81 -5.18 2.94
C GLY A 188 7.82 -3.67 2.69
N ALA A 189 8.55 -3.23 1.67
CA ALA A 189 8.73 -1.82 1.32
C ALA A 189 7.39 -1.07 1.17
N GLY A 190 7.29 0.08 1.83
CA GLY A 190 6.11 0.94 1.77
C GLY A 190 5.21 0.88 3.02
N SER A 191 5.33 -0.13 3.89
CA SER A 191 4.59 -0.16 5.15
C SER A 191 5.00 0.97 6.09
N ALA A 192 4.03 1.52 6.83
CA ALA A 192 4.25 2.51 7.88
C ALA A 192 4.71 1.88 9.21
N CYS A 193 4.83 0.55 9.29
CA CYS A 193 5.29 -0.18 10.47
C CYS A 193 6.82 -0.16 10.65
N GLY A 194 7.57 0.37 9.66
CA GLY A 194 9.02 0.59 9.72
C GLY A 194 9.44 1.75 8.82
N LYS A 195 10.75 2.02 8.74
CA LYS A 195 11.29 3.19 8.00
C LYS A 195 12.14 2.85 6.78
N ASN A 196 12.78 1.67 6.76
CA ASN A 196 13.75 1.28 5.73
C ASN A 196 13.53 -0.16 5.22
N LEU A 197 12.27 -0.60 5.06
CA LEU A 197 11.96 -1.94 4.62
C LEU A 197 12.43 -2.18 3.17
N SER A 198 13.03 -3.36 2.93
CA SER A 198 13.42 -3.81 1.60
C SER A 198 12.22 -4.19 0.73
N THR A 199 12.41 -4.17 -0.58
CA THR A 199 11.45 -4.73 -1.55
C THR A 199 11.46 -6.27 -1.57
N GLU A 200 12.49 -6.91 -1.03
CA GLU A 200 12.53 -8.36 -0.86
C GLU A 200 11.49 -8.82 0.17
N THR A 201 10.88 -9.96 -0.07
CA THR A 201 9.83 -10.53 0.80
C THR A 201 10.29 -11.73 1.60
N VAL A 202 11.50 -12.25 1.35
CA VAL A 202 12.14 -13.37 2.06
C VAL A 202 13.63 -13.10 2.19
N SER A 203 14.21 -13.42 3.35
CA SER A 203 15.66 -13.35 3.61
C SER A 203 16.09 -14.49 4.52
N THR A 204 17.24 -14.38 5.19
CA THR A 204 17.71 -15.33 6.21
C THR A 204 18.22 -14.61 7.47
N ILE A 205 18.22 -15.31 8.60
CA ILE A 205 18.78 -14.77 9.87
C ILE A 205 20.23 -14.31 9.66
N GLY A 206 21.02 -15.08 8.93
CA GLY A 206 22.43 -14.75 8.65
C GLY A 206 22.59 -13.49 7.79
N GLU A 207 21.71 -13.27 6.81
CA GLU A 207 21.70 -12.02 6.01
C GLU A 207 21.28 -10.83 6.84
N GLN A 208 20.21 -10.97 7.63
CA GLN A 208 19.75 -9.89 8.49
C GLN A 208 20.81 -9.50 9.52
N ARG A 209 21.51 -10.47 10.11
CA ARG A 209 22.63 -10.21 11.02
C ARG A 209 23.74 -9.37 10.37
N ARG A 210 23.99 -9.54 9.06
CA ARG A 210 25.02 -8.80 8.33
C ARG A 210 24.57 -7.43 7.83
N MET A 211 23.31 -7.32 7.37
CA MET A 211 22.86 -6.17 6.57
C MET A 211 21.89 -5.25 7.30
N ASN A 212 21.14 -5.77 8.28
CA ASN A 212 20.15 -4.99 8.98
C ASN A 212 20.83 -4.02 9.97
N TYR A 213 20.55 -2.73 9.83
CA TYR A 213 21.17 -1.69 10.66
C TYR A 213 20.85 -1.86 12.16
N ALA A 214 19.66 -2.35 12.48
CA ALA A 214 19.20 -2.54 13.84
C ALA A 214 19.85 -3.76 14.53
N LEU A 215 20.47 -4.67 13.77
CA LEU A 215 21.13 -5.87 14.28
C LEU A 215 22.67 -5.73 14.34
N GLN A 216 23.20 -4.55 14.04
CA GLN A 216 24.63 -4.29 14.20
C GLN A 216 24.99 -4.23 15.69
N PRO A 217 26.25 -4.55 16.05
CA PRO A 217 26.69 -4.49 17.44
C PRO A 217 26.49 -3.09 18.05
N MET A 218 25.56 -2.97 18.98
CA MET A 218 25.29 -1.75 19.75
C MET A 218 24.71 -2.09 21.13
N VAL A 219 24.78 -1.16 22.07
CA VAL A 219 24.09 -1.30 23.36
C VAL A 219 22.61 -1.03 23.23
N ALA A 220 21.80 -1.52 24.16
CA ALA A 220 20.36 -1.43 24.08
C ALA A 220 19.84 0.01 24.01
N GLU A 221 20.51 0.94 24.70
CA GLU A 221 20.17 2.37 24.68
C GLU A 221 20.34 2.97 23.29
N ASP A 222 21.48 2.70 22.62
CA ASP A 222 21.74 3.17 21.25
C ASP A 222 20.74 2.55 20.25
N PHE A 223 20.38 1.28 20.47
CA PHE A 223 19.35 0.60 19.66
C PHE A 223 18.01 1.33 19.75
N VAL A 224 17.54 1.65 20.98
CA VAL A 224 16.28 2.36 21.19
C VAL A 224 16.30 3.71 20.48
N ASP A 225 17.38 4.48 20.60
CA ASP A 225 17.52 5.75 19.90
C ASP A 225 17.45 5.58 18.38
N VAL A 226 18.16 4.61 17.84
CA VAL A 226 18.19 4.36 16.38
C VAL A 226 16.84 3.92 15.85
N VAL A 227 16.10 3.04 16.53
CA VAL A 227 14.83 2.53 16.02
C VAL A 227 13.64 3.47 16.23
N THR A 228 13.73 4.41 17.18
CA THR A 228 12.68 5.40 17.43
C THR A 228 12.83 6.66 16.58
N GLN A 229 14.06 7.00 16.17
CA GLN A 229 14.31 8.19 15.35
C GLN A 229 13.86 8.01 13.90
N GLY A 230 13.32 9.11 13.33
CA GLY A 230 12.97 9.17 11.90
C GLY A 230 11.73 8.37 11.52
N GLN A 231 10.94 7.93 12.47
CA GLN A 231 9.67 7.24 12.18
C GLN A 231 8.67 8.19 11.50
N THR A 232 7.86 7.63 10.60
CA THR A 232 6.78 8.35 9.94
C THR A 232 5.66 8.66 10.93
N VAL A 233 4.85 9.69 10.64
CA VAL A 233 3.63 9.92 11.42
C VAL A 233 2.69 8.73 11.20
N ALA A 234 2.16 8.18 12.30
CA ALA A 234 1.21 7.07 12.21
C ALA A 234 -0.08 7.53 11.50
N PRO A 235 -0.61 6.76 10.53
CA PRO A 235 -1.89 7.05 9.90
C PRO A 235 -3.05 7.14 10.89
N LEU A 236 -4.05 7.98 10.60
CA LEU A 236 -5.18 8.23 11.51
C LEU A 236 -5.96 6.95 11.88
N TYR A 237 -6.06 6.02 10.94
CA TYR A 237 -6.83 4.79 11.13
C TYR A 237 -6.14 3.73 11.98
N PHE A 238 -4.84 3.84 12.29
CA PHE A 238 -4.09 2.79 13.00
C PHE A 238 -4.71 2.45 14.37
N ALA A 239 -4.98 3.46 15.19
CA ALA A 239 -5.60 3.21 16.50
C ALA A 239 -7.00 2.55 16.36
N PHE A 240 -7.74 2.92 15.34
CA PHE A 240 -9.04 2.32 15.03
C PHE A 240 -8.89 0.85 14.61
N ALA A 241 -8.00 0.54 13.67
CA ALA A 241 -7.80 -0.83 13.18
C ALA A 241 -7.29 -1.75 14.30
N ALA A 242 -6.30 -1.31 15.10
CA ALA A 242 -5.80 -2.05 16.24
C ALA A 242 -6.89 -2.34 17.31
N ASN A 243 -7.84 -1.43 17.50
CA ASN A 243 -8.99 -1.67 18.38
C ASN A 243 -9.98 -2.64 17.73
N LYS A 244 -10.29 -2.48 16.45
CA LYS A 244 -11.21 -3.38 15.71
C LYS A 244 -10.72 -4.81 15.61
N ASN A 245 -9.41 -5.03 15.53
CA ASN A 245 -8.79 -6.35 15.56
C ASN A 245 -8.95 -7.07 16.92
N ARG A 246 -9.27 -6.33 17.98
CA ARG A 246 -9.56 -6.88 19.32
C ARG A 246 -11.05 -7.03 19.64
N GLU A 247 -11.91 -6.42 18.86
CA GLU A 247 -13.35 -6.43 19.09
C GLU A 247 -14.05 -7.57 18.31
N SER A 248 -15.11 -8.12 18.89
CA SER A 248 -16.09 -8.85 18.11
C SER A 248 -16.79 -7.85 17.16
N ARG A 249 -16.80 -8.16 15.88
CA ARG A 249 -17.33 -7.27 14.82
C ARG A 249 -18.15 -8.03 13.80
N ALA A 250 -18.93 -7.30 13.01
CA ALA A 250 -19.59 -7.87 11.85
C ALA A 250 -18.55 -8.39 10.84
N LEU A 251 -18.83 -9.55 10.28
CA LEU A 251 -18.00 -10.12 9.21
C LEU A 251 -18.17 -9.33 7.92
N LEU A 252 -17.14 -9.36 7.09
CA LEU A 252 -17.19 -8.74 5.77
C LEU A 252 -18.18 -9.49 4.89
N ASP A 253 -19.17 -8.76 4.37
CA ASP A 253 -20.07 -9.27 3.33
C ASP A 253 -19.52 -8.89 1.96
N GLN A 254 -18.89 -9.85 1.30
CA GLN A 254 -18.26 -9.68 0.00
C GLN A 254 -19.29 -9.63 -1.14
N ASP A 255 -20.47 -10.25 -0.94
CA ASP A 255 -21.50 -10.39 -1.98
C ASP A 255 -22.36 -9.13 -2.16
N VAL A 256 -22.32 -8.20 -1.22
CA VAL A 256 -23.08 -6.94 -1.33
C VAL A 256 -22.49 -6.03 -2.39
N SER A 257 -23.19 -5.92 -3.50
CA SER A 257 -22.85 -5.00 -4.59
C SER A 257 -22.87 -3.53 -4.13
N VAL A 258 -21.99 -2.72 -4.71
CA VAL A 258 -21.98 -1.26 -4.47
C VAL A 258 -23.19 -0.63 -5.17
N LYS A 259 -24.03 0.08 -4.41
CA LYS A 259 -25.25 0.70 -4.93
C LYS A 259 -24.90 1.88 -5.81
N ALA A 260 -25.40 1.91 -7.05
CA ALA A 260 -25.33 3.10 -7.91
C ALA A 260 -26.25 4.22 -7.39
N LEU A 261 -25.72 5.41 -7.19
CA LEU A 261 -26.43 6.57 -6.64
C LEU A 261 -26.55 7.66 -7.70
N PRO A 262 -27.75 8.22 -7.94
CA PRO A 262 -27.91 9.40 -8.77
C PRO A 262 -27.25 10.63 -8.09
N LEU A 263 -26.77 11.60 -8.88
CA LEU A 263 -26.07 12.80 -8.40
C LEU A 263 -26.81 13.52 -7.26
N LYS A 264 -28.14 13.66 -7.36
CA LYS A 264 -28.94 14.29 -6.32
C LYS A 264 -28.74 13.63 -4.96
N THR A 265 -28.76 12.30 -4.91
CA THR A 265 -28.55 11.51 -3.69
C THR A 265 -27.13 11.66 -3.17
N VAL A 266 -26.13 11.67 -4.07
CA VAL A 266 -24.73 11.92 -3.70
C VAL A 266 -24.57 13.27 -3.01
N LEU A 267 -25.13 14.34 -3.60
CA LEU A 267 -25.08 15.69 -3.04
C LEU A 267 -25.83 15.81 -1.70
N GLU A 268 -26.93 15.08 -1.51
CA GLU A 268 -27.65 15.01 -0.24
C GLU A 268 -26.81 14.36 0.85
N HIS A 269 -26.17 13.24 0.56
CA HIS A 269 -25.27 12.56 1.50
C HIS A 269 -24.01 13.38 1.80
N GLN A 270 -23.41 14.02 0.79
CA GLN A 270 -22.26 14.90 0.98
C GLN A 270 -22.59 16.07 1.92
N LYS A 271 -23.75 16.70 1.78
CA LYS A 271 -24.25 17.70 2.74
C LYS A 271 -24.49 17.14 4.14
N GLY A 272 -24.77 15.85 4.24
CA GLY A 272 -24.92 15.12 5.50
C GLY A 272 -23.59 14.64 6.11
N GLY A 273 -22.44 15.01 5.53
CA GLY A 273 -21.12 14.68 6.03
C GLY A 273 -20.48 13.42 5.41
N ALA A 274 -21.07 12.85 4.36
CA ALA A 274 -20.41 11.78 3.61
C ALA A 274 -19.24 12.34 2.79
N VAL A 275 -18.13 11.62 2.77
CA VAL A 275 -16.98 11.93 1.93
C VAL A 275 -17.14 11.24 0.57
N VAL A 276 -16.89 12.00 -0.50
CA VAL A 276 -16.82 11.45 -1.85
C VAL A 276 -15.36 11.21 -2.19
N ILE A 277 -14.98 9.96 -2.40
CA ILE A 277 -13.66 9.57 -2.89
C ILE A 277 -13.76 9.37 -4.40
N ASP A 278 -12.95 10.11 -5.14
CA ASP A 278 -12.74 9.87 -6.55
C ASP A 278 -11.51 8.95 -6.71
N ALA A 279 -11.76 7.72 -7.07
CA ALA A 279 -10.76 6.66 -7.18
C ALA A 279 -10.25 6.46 -8.62
N ARG A 280 -10.62 7.35 -9.55
CA ARG A 280 -10.05 7.41 -10.89
C ARG A 280 -8.59 7.87 -10.80
N ASP A 281 -7.89 7.89 -11.92
CA ASP A 281 -6.52 8.41 -11.94
C ASP A 281 -6.50 9.95 -11.73
N ASP A 282 -5.35 10.45 -11.29
CA ASP A 282 -5.13 11.87 -10.94
C ASP A 282 -5.27 12.81 -12.16
N ILE A 283 -5.06 12.32 -13.38
CA ILE A 283 -5.25 13.09 -14.62
C ILE A 283 -6.74 13.28 -14.87
N ALA A 284 -7.53 12.19 -14.80
CA ALA A 284 -8.98 12.24 -14.98
C ALA A 284 -9.63 13.11 -13.89
N PHE A 285 -9.17 13.00 -12.64
CA PHE A 285 -9.58 13.86 -11.55
C PHE A 285 -9.28 15.34 -11.84
N ALA A 286 -8.05 15.66 -12.24
CA ALA A 286 -7.63 17.03 -12.53
C ALA A 286 -8.41 17.67 -13.68
N GLN A 287 -8.77 16.89 -14.69
CA GLN A 287 -9.57 17.35 -15.83
C GLN A 287 -11.03 17.66 -15.46
N GLY A 288 -11.60 16.94 -14.48
CA GLY A 288 -12.94 17.19 -14.01
C GLY A 288 -13.41 16.17 -12.97
N HIS A 289 -13.78 16.68 -11.79
CA HIS A 289 -14.26 15.89 -10.66
C HIS A 289 -15.47 16.56 -9.99
N LEU A 290 -16.21 15.77 -9.22
CA LEU A 290 -17.33 16.32 -8.43
C LEU A 290 -16.78 17.28 -7.37
N ARG A 291 -17.36 18.47 -7.29
CA ARG A 291 -16.98 19.48 -6.30
C ARG A 291 -16.95 18.90 -4.88
N GLY A 292 -15.83 19.11 -4.19
CA GLY A 292 -15.61 18.63 -2.83
C GLY A 292 -15.33 17.11 -2.71
N SER A 293 -15.05 16.41 -3.82
CA SER A 293 -14.49 15.06 -3.77
C SER A 293 -12.99 15.09 -3.48
N ILE A 294 -12.49 14.00 -2.88
CA ILE A 294 -11.07 13.81 -2.57
C ILE A 294 -10.49 12.84 -3.60
N ASP A 295 -9.37 13.24 -4.19
CA ASP A 295 -8.60 12.45 -5.15
C ASP A 295 -7.80 11.37 -4.43
N ILE A 296 -8.16 10.10 -4.61
CA ILE A 296 -7.37 8.97 -4.11
C ILE A 296 -7.42 7.87 -5.17
N GLY A 297 -6.51 7.92 -6.13
CA GLY A 297 -6.48 6.98 -7.25
C GLY A 297 -6.32 5.51 -6.81
N LEU A 298 -7.06 4.62 -7.47
CA LEU A 298 -7.06 3.19 -7.16
C LEU A 298 -5.71 2.51 -7.50
N GLY A 299 -4.93 3.08 -8.42
CA GLY A 299 -3.65 2.53 -8.87
C GLY A 299 -2.48 2.59 -7.88
N GLY A 300 -2.68 3.12 -6.65
CA GLY A 300 -1.65 3.29 -5.64
C GLY A 300 -2.01 2.64 -4.30
N ARG A 301 -1.51 3.25 -3.21
CA ARG A 301 -1.81 2.90 -1.81
C ARG A 301 -3.18 3.46 -1.39
N PHE A 302 -4.21 3.16 -2.17
CA PHE A 302 -5.56 3.74 -2.08
C PHE A 302 -6.15 3.67 -0.66
N ALA A 303 -6.21 2.48 -0.07
CA ALA A 303 -6.82 2.28 1.24
C ALA A 303 -6.07 3.03 2.34
N GLU A 304 -4.75 2.95 2.32
CA GLU A 304 -3.90 3.60 3.31
C GLU A 304 -4.02 5.12 3.24
N TYR A 305 -3.97 5.72 2.04
CA TYR A 305 -4.18 7.17 1.91
C TYR A 305 -5.61 7.59 2.26
N ALA A 306 -6.62 6.76 1.98
CA ALA A 306 -7.97 7.01 2.48
C ALA A 306 -8.00 7.06 4.02
N GLY A 307 -7.31 6.12 4.66
CA GLY A 307 -7.15 6.07 6.11
C GLY A 307 -6.31 7.22 6.71
N GLU A 308 -5.45 7.86 5.92
CA GLU A 308 -4.67 9.04 6.34
C GLU A 308 -5.50 10.34 6.35
N VAL A 309 -6.53 10.45 5.49
CA VAL A 309 -7.23 11.72 5.23
C VAL A 309 -8.71 11.73 5.64
N MET A 310 -9.18 10.64 6.23
CA MET A 310 -10.57 10.53 6.70
C MET A 310 -10.64 9.91 8.09
N GLU A 311 -11.64 10.37 8.87
CA GLU A 311 -11.95 9.73 10.15
C GLU A 311 -12.62 8.36 9.94
N PRO A 312 -12.25 7.34 10.72
CA PRO A 312 -12.92 6.04 10.69
C PRO A 312 -14.42 6.16 10.93
N GLY A 313 -15.20 5.33 10.21
CA GLY A 313 -16.66 5.33 10.31
C GLY A 313 -17.38 6.41 9.48
N THR A 314 -16.66 7.32 8.84
CA THR A 314 -17.23 8.28 7.90
C THR A 314 -17.98 7.57 6.78
N PRO A 315 -19.21 7.98 6.41
CA PRO A 315 -19.90 7.47 5.25
C PRO A 315 -19.15 7.82 3.96
N ILE A 316 -18.90 6.83 3.09
CA ILE A 316 -18.11 6.98 1.89
C ILE A 316 -18.98 6.78 0.65
N ILE A 317 -18.82 7.66 -0.33
CA ILE A 317 -19.35 7.51 -1.68
C ILE A 317 -18.18 7.42 -2.64
N LEU A 318 -18.23 6.48 -3.56
CA LEU A 318 -17.19 6.26 -4.55
C LEU A 318 -17.51 6.96 -5.87
N VAL A 319 -16.48 7.46 -6.53
CA VAL A 319 -16.44 7.77 -7.95
C VAL A 319 -15.32 6.93 -8.55
N THR A 320 -15.63 6.06 -9.49
CA THR A 320 -14.67 5.14 -10.08
C THR A 320 -14.85 5.09 -11.59
N ASP A 321 -13.90 4.51 -12.29
CA ASP A 321 -14.17 3.98 -13.62
C ASP A 321 -15.16 2.81 -13.51
N PRO A 322 -16.01 2.58 -14.54
CA PRO A 322 -17.03 1.54 -14.49
C PRO A 322 -16.46 0.16 -14.17
N GLY A 323 -17.04 -0.53 -13.18
CA GLY A 323 -16.66 -1.88 -12.78
C GLY A 323 -15.59 -1.96 -11.69
N HIS A 324 -14.99 -0.83 -11.26
CA HIS A 324 -13.99 -0.80 -10.19
C HIS A 324 -14.57 -0.52 -8.79
N GLU A 325 -15.89 -0.33 -8.68
CA GLU A 325 -16.57 -0.05 -7.41
C GLU A 325 -16.38 -1.20 -6.38
N PRO A 326 -16.46 -2.49 -6.77
CA PRO A 326 -16.23 -3.60 -5.84
C PRO A 326 -14.78 -3.64 -5.32
N GLU A 327 -13.80 -3.40 -6.18
CA GLU A 327 -12.39 -3.33 -5.79
C GLU A 327 -12.16 -2.20 -4.79
N ALA A 328 -12.65 -0.99 -5.08
CA ALA A 328 -12.49 0.15 -4.19
C ALA A 328 -13.14 -0.13 -2.82
N LYS A 329 -14.35 -0.70 -2.78
CA LYS A 329 -15.04 -1.11 -1.55
C LYS A 329 -14.20 -2.14 -0.77
N MET A 330 -13.70 -3.16 -1.44
CA MET A 330 -12.90 -4.22 -0.81
C MET A 330 -11.61 -3.66 -0.21
N ARG A 331 -10.91 -2.80 -0.94
CA ARG A 331 -9.66 -2.20 -0.46
C ARG A 331 -9.89 -1.30 0.75
N LEU A 332 -10.98 -0.55 0.81
CA LEU A 332 -11.40 0.20 2.01
C LEU A 332 -11.75 -0.73 3.17
N ALA A 333 -12.44 -1.83 2.90
CA ALA A 333 -12.79 -2.81 3.92
C ALA A 333 -11.56 -3.46 4.57
N ARG A 334 -10.44 -3.61 3.85
CA ARG A 334 -9.18 -4.13 4.39
C ARG A 334 -8.59 -3.29 5.52
N ILE A 335 -8.92 -1.99 5.57
CA ILE A 335 -8.55 -1.11 6.70
C ILE A 335 -9.73 -0.82 7.65
N GLY A 336 -10.85 -1.54 7.51
CA GLY A 336 -12.04 -1.41 8.35
C GLY A 336 -12.98 -0.27 7.98
N PHE A 337 -12.83 0.32 6.80
CA PHE A 337 -13.71 1.38 6.30
C PHE A 337 -14.92 0.77 5.57
N ASP A 338 -15.81 0.17 6.36
CA ASP A 338 -16.96 -0.62 5.85
C ASP A 338 -18.17 0.23 5.43
N ASN A 339 -18.17 1.54 5.74
CA ASN A 339 -19.32 2.41 5.52
C ASN A 339 -19.36 3.01 4.09
N VAL A 340 -19.16 2.17 3.07
CA VAL A 340 -19.33 2.54 1.67
C VAL A 340 -20.82 2.48 1.34
N ILE A 341 -21.49 3.63 1.25
CA ILE A 341 -22.94 3.74 1.06
C ILE A 341 -23.39 3.64 -0.41
N GLY A 342 -22.47 3.77 -1.36
CA GLY A 342 -22.70 3.60 -2.79
C GLY A 342 -21.64 4.29 -3.65
N ALA A 343 -21.88 4.31 -4.96
CA ALA A 343 -21.03 4.98 -5.93
C ALA A 343 -21.85 5.88 -6.85
N LEU A 344 -21.26 6.97 -7.35
CA LEU A 344 -21.91 7.85 -8.32
C LEU A 344 -22.20 7.09 -9.60
N ALA A 345 -23.46 7.09 -10.04
CA ALA A 345 -23.87 6.45 -11.29
C ALA A 345 -23.30 7.23 -12.50
N ASP A 346 -22.70 6.49 -13.44
CA ASP A 346 -22.17 7.02 -14.71
C ASP A 346 -21.41 8.35 -14.54
N PRO A 347 -20.25 8.37 -13.84
CA PRO A 347 -19.57 9.62 -13.47
C PRO A 347 -19.35 10.57 -14.64
N ILE A 348 -18.83 10.08 -15.77
CA ILE A 348 -18.52 10.91 -16.94
C ILE A 348 -19.79 11.54 -17.53
N ALA A 349 -20.84 10.75 -17.78
CA ALA A 349 -22.11 11.28 -18.27
C ALA A 349 -22.75 12.27 -17.29
N THR A 350 -22.65 11.98 -15.98
CA THR A 350 -23.14 12.84 -14.92
C THR A 350 -22.40 14.18 -14.89
N PHE A 351 -21.07 14.18 -15.06
CA PHE A 351 -20.27 15.42 -15.08
C PHE A 351 -20.61 16.28 -16.31
N VAL A 352 -20.71 15.68 -17.48
CA VAL A 352 -21.10 16.38 -18.71
C VAL A 352 -22.49 17.03 -18.58
N ALA A 353 -23.45 16.33 -17.96
CA ALA A 353 -24.81 16.82 -17.77
C ALA A 353 -24.92 17.90 -16.67
N ASN A 354 -23.95 17.99 -15.75
CA ASN A 354 -24.02 18.88 -14.57
C ASN A 354 -22.73 19.70 -14.38
N PRO A 355 -22.30 20.54 -15.35
CA PRO A 355 -21.00 21.23 -15.30
C PRO A 355 -20.85 22.18 -14.10
N SER A 356 -21.94 22.65 -13.53
CA SER A 356 -21.92 23.51 -12.32
C SER A 356 -21.51 22.76 -11.04
N GLN A 357 -21.58 21.43 -11.04
CA GLN A 357 -21.16 20.58 -9.92
C GLN A 357 -19.73 20.02 -10.11
N VAL A 358 -19.10 20.35 -11.22
CA VAL A 358 -17.74 19.88 -11.57
C VAL A 358 -16.75 21.00 -11.38
N GLU A 359 -15.57 20.65 -10.92
CA GLU A 359 -14.41 21.55 -10.85
C GLU A 359 -13.15 20.84 -11.37
N GLN A 360 -12.11 21.62 -11.63
CA GLN A 360 -10.81 21.15 -12.08
C GLN A 360 -9.77 21.40 -11.00
N LEU A 361 -8.77 20.52 -10.91
CA LEU A 361 -7.67 20.73 -10.01
C LEU A 361 -6.67 21.72 -10.62
N SER A 362 -6.20 22.67 -9.82
CA SER A 362 -5.11 23.58 -10.21
C SER A 362 -3.79 22.91 -9.95
N ARG A 363 -3.01 22.67 -11.02
CA ARG A 363 -1.69 22.05 -10.95
C ARG A 363 -0.63 22.98 -11.54
N LEU A 364 0.44 23.24 -10.79
CA LEU A 364 1.50 24.16 -11.16
C LEU A 364 2.75 23.44 -11.64
N SER A 365 3.38 23.95 -12.69
CA SER A 365 4.76 23.60 -13.00
C SER A 365 5.74 24.24 -12.00
N VAL A 366 7.00 23.87 -12.04
CA VAL A 366 8.05 24.49 -11.21
C VAL A 366 8.18 25.97 -11.52
N ASP A 367 8.07 26.37 -12.79
CA ASP A 367 8.15 27.78 -13.21
C ASP A 367 6.95 28.58 -12.72
N ASP A 368 5.73 28.03 -12.84
CA ASP A 368 4.52 28.64 -12.31
C ASP A 368 4.62 28.84 -10.79
N LEU A 369 5.16 27.85 -10.06
CA LEU A 369 5.38 27.99 -8.63
C LEU A 369 6.42 29.06 -8.32
N ALA A 370 7.53 29.13 -9.05
CA ALA A 370 8.57 30.14 -8.86
C ALA A 370 8.00 31.56 -9.11
N GLU A 371 7.20 31.74 -10.17
CA GLU A 371 6.51 33.00 -10.45
C GLU A 371 5.51 33.35 -9.33
N ARG A 372 4.76 32.36 -8.84
CA ARG A 372 3.78 32.54 -7.77
C ARG A 372 4.45 32.93 -6.44
N ILE A 373 5.58 32.35 -6.11
CA ILE A 373 6.41 32.73 -4.94
C ILE A 373 6.88 34.19 -5.05
N ALA A 374 7.25 34.64 -6.25
CA ALA A 374 7.74 36.00 -6.46
C ALA A 374 6.64 37.06 -6.49
N SER A 375 5.41 36.70 -6.92
CA SER A 375 4.35 37.65 -7.24
C SER A 375 3.14 37.63 -6.28
N VAL A 376 2.84 36.49 -5.67
CA VAL A 376 1.65 36.33 -4.82
C VAL A 376 1.99 36.65 -3.37
N LYS A 377 1.31 37.68 -2.85
CA LYS A 377 1.45 38.06 -1.44
C LYS A 377 0.77 37.02 -0.54
N ASP A 378 1.38 36.77 0.61
CA ASP A 378 0.86 35.87 1.66
C ASP A 378 0.64 34.41 1.16
N LEU A 379 1.40 33.99 0.13
CA LEU A 379 1.39 32.63 -0.39
C LEU A 379 1.82 31.64 0.69
N VAL A 380 1.01 30.61 0.94
CA VAL A 380 1.30 29.52 1.86
C VAL A 380 1.81 28.32 1.07
N LEU A 381 3.00 27.85 1.40
CA LEU A 381 3.57 26.62 0.86
C LEU A 381 3.46 25.52 1.92
N VAL A 382 2.92 24.35 1.55
CA VAL A 382 2.76 23.23 2.47
C VAL A 382 3.45 21.98 1.89
N ASP A 383 4.46 21.50 2.60
CA ASP A 383 5.13 20.24 2.30
C ASP A 383 4.42 19.11 3.04
N VAL A 384 3.74 18.23 2.29
CA VAL A 384 2.97 17.11 2.88
C VAL A 384 3.75 15.81 2.95
N ARG A 385 5.07 15.87 2.83
CA ARG A 385 5.97 14.72 3.01
C ARG A 385 6.17 14.40 4.49
N ASN A 386 6.70 13.20 4.74
CA ASN A 386 7.10 12.82 6.09
C ASN A 386 8.27 13.69 6.60
N PRO A 387 8.40 13.90 7.93
CA PRO A 387 9.46 14.73 8.50
C PRO A 387 10.87 14.33 8.07
N GLY A 388 11.16 13.03 7.94
CA GLY A 388 12.46 12.53 7.47
C GLY A 388 12.78 12.94 6.02
N GLU A 389 11.78 12.99 5.13
CA GLU A 389 11.94 13.49 3.76
C GLU A 389 12.20 15.01 3.75
N VAL A 390 11.51 15.75 4.62
CA VAL A 390 11.64 17.22 4.73
C VAL A 390 13.01 17.61 5.31
N ALA A 391 13.56 16.83 6.24
CA ALA A 391 14.89 17.05 6.82
C ALA A 391 16.01 16.98 5.77
N LEU A 392 15.80 16.24 4.67
CA LEU A 392 16.75 16.16 3.54
C LEU A 392 16.66 17.36 2.59
N GLY A 393 15.69 18.26 2.80
CA GLY A 393 15.48 19.48 2.03
C GLY A 393 14.02 19.70 1.68
N SER A 394 13.62 20.97 1.50
CA SER A 394 12.26 21.39 1.12
C SER A 394 12.31 22.68 0.30
N VAL A 395 11.17 23.11 -0.24
CA VAL A 395 11.02 24.43 -0.86
C VAL A 395 11.18 25.50 0.21
N PRO A 396 12.04 26.51 0.03
CA PRO A 396 12.27 27.54 1.03
C PRO A 396 10.97 28.23 1.49
N GLY A 397 10.76 28.33 2.80
CA GLY A 397 9.57 28.95 3.39
C GLY A 397 8.35 28.04 3.50
N ALA A 398 8.43 26.78 3.07
CA ALA A 398 7.33 25.83 3.21
C ALA A 398 7.12 25.40 4.67
N ARG A 399 5.85 25.21 5.04
CA ARG A 399 5.44 24.58 6.29
C ARG A 399 5.42 23.08 6.10
N SER A 400 6.04 22.34 7.02
CA SER A 400 5.96 20.88 7.04
C SER A 400 4.69 20.45 7.76
N VAL A 401 3.75 19.87 7.03
CA VAL A 401 2.51 19.28 7.55
C VAL A 401 2.30 17.98 6.79
N SER A 402 2.74 16.85 7.36
CA SER A 402 2.63 15.54 6.68
C SER A 402 1.16 15.20 6.35
N LEU A 403 0.94 14.44 5.28
CA LEU A 403 -0.41 14.09 4.83
C LEU A 403 -1.27 13.47 5.96
N PRO A 404 -0.77 12.52 6.79
CA PRO A 404 -1.56 11.99 7.91
C PRO A 404 -1.92 13.02 8.99
N SER A 405 -1.17 14.13 9.07
CA SER A 405 -1.44 15.21 10.03
C SER A 405 -2.35 16.30 9.46
N LEU A 406 -2.57 16.33 8.14
CA LEU A 406 -3.17 17.48 7.46
C LEU A 406 -4.61 17.73 7.92
N LEU A 407 -5.42 16.66 8.04
CA LEU A 407 -6.84 16.79 8.47
C LEU A 407 -6.95 17.48 9.83
N HIS A 408 -6.12 17.14 10.80
CA HIS A 408 -6.13 17.74 12.13
C HIS A 408 -5.46 19.11 12.17
N SER A 409 -4.65 19.47 11.18
CA SER A 409 -3.93 20.74 11.05
C SER A 409 -4.72 21.80 10.25
N LEU A 410 -5.89 21.48 9.70
CA LEU A 410 -6.70 22.41 8.91
C LEU A 410 -7.03 23.70 9.67
N LYS A 411 -7.27 23.60 10.97
CA LYS A 411 -7.56 24.75 11.86
C LYS A 411 -6.41 25.77 11.97
N ASP A 412 -5.18 25.34 11.65
CA ASP A 412 -3.97 26.15 11.74
C ASP A 412 -3.59 26.79 10.38
N LEU A 413 -4.41 26.55 9.36
CA LEU A 413 -4.27 27.08 8.01
C LEU A 413 -5.42 28.05 7.70
N ASP A 414 -5.13 29.14 6.99
CA ASP A 414 -6.15 30.10 6.56
C ASP A 414 -6.80 29.65 5.24
N PRO A 415 -8.10 29.30 5.21
CA PRO A 415 -8.77 28.83 4.01
C PRO A 415 -8.89 29.88 2.91
N THR A 416 -8.64 31.16 3.22
CA THR A 416 -8.69 32.28 2.25
C THR A 416 -7.31 32.60 1.65
N ALA A 417 -6.23 32.09 2.25
CA ALA A 417 -4.90 32.32 1.77
C ALA A 417 -4.59 31.46 0.53
N PRO A 418 -3.92 32.05 -0.49
CA PRO A 418 -3.42 31.24 -1.62
C PRO A 418 -2.45 30.18 -1.11
N THR A 419 -2.73 28.91 -1.42
CA THR A 419 -2.00 27.77 -0.88
C THR A 419 -1.46 26.90 -2.01
N VAL A 420 -0.20 26.50 -1.93
CA VAL A 420 0.38 25.47 -2.80
C VAL A 420 0.86 24.32 -1.96
N VAL A 421 0.38 23.13 -2.26
CA VAL A 421 0.81 21.90 -1.61
C VAL A 421 1.75 21.11 -2.51
N PHE A 422 2.74 20.45 -1.93
CA PHE A 422 3.64 19.57 -2.68
C PHE A 422 4.09 18.38 -1.83
N CYS A 423 4.42 17.29 -2.51
CA CYS A 423 5.04 16.11 -1.92
C CYS A 423 6.32 15.74 -2.67
N ALA A 424 6.77 14.49 -2.65
CA ALA A 424 7.95 14.08 -3.40
C ALA A 424 7.70 14.08 -4.92
N GLY A 425 6.61 13.43 -5.39
CA GLY A 425 6.36 13.19 -6.81
C GLY A 425 5.00 13.65 -7.36
N GLY A 426 4.10 14.21 -6.52
CA GLY A 426 2.80 14.75 -6.96
C GLY A 426 1.57 13.98 -6.43
N TYR A 427 1.65 12.69 -6.09
CA TYR A 427 0.50 11.89 -5.69
C TYR A 427 -0.12 12.34 -4.35
N ARG A 428 0.66 12.39 -3.26
CA ARG A 428 0.19 12.86 -1.94
C ARG A 428 -0.29 14.31 -1.98
N SER A 429 0.30 15.16 -2.82
CA SER A 429 -0.12 16.56 -2.94
C SER A 429 -1.42 16.73 -3.71
N ALA A 430 -1.76 15.88 -4.65
CA ALA A 430 -3.08 15.87 -5.29
C ALA A 430 -4.18 15.52 -4.27
N ILE A 431 -3.93 14.49 -3.43
CA ILE A 431 -4.81 14.16 -2.30
C ILE A 431 -4.96 15.35 -1.35
N ALA A 432 -3.84 15.95 -0.92
CA ALA A 432 -3.85 17.09 0.00
C ALA A 432 -4.57 18.31 -0.57
N SER A 433 -4.37 18.63 -1.84
CA SER A 433 -5.03 19.73 -2.53
C SER A 433 -6.55 19.53 -2.57
N SER A 434 -7.01 18.35 -2.96
CA SER A 434 -8.44 18.02 -2.98
C SER A 434 -9.05 17.99 -1.57
N LEU A 435 -8.32 17.50 -0.55
CA LEU A 435 -8.73 17.55 0.86
C LEU A 435 -8.92 18.98 1.35
N LEU A 436 -7.97 19.89 1.08
CA LEU A 436 -8.10 21.30 1.46
C LEU A 436 -9.30 21.93 0.78
N ARG A 437 -9.51 21.71 -0.53
CA ARG A 437 -10.65 22.24 -1.28
C ARG A 437 -11.98 21.71 -0.74
N SER A 438 -12.06 20.44 -0.37
CA SER A 438 -13.27 19.85 0.25
C SER A 438 -13.61 20.50 1.60
N HIS A 439 -12.63 21.11 2.27
CA HIS A 439 -12.79 21.87 3.53
C HIS A 439 -12.88 23.38 3.34
N GLY A 440 -13.15 23.85 2.11
CA GLY A 440 -13.49 25.25 1.85
C GLY A 440 -12.30 26.17 1.53
N PHE A 441 -11.11 25.63 1.32
CA PHE A 441 -10.00 26.43 0.81
C PHE A 441 -10.27 26.82 -0.64
N SER A 442 -10.18 28.10 -0.94
CA SER A 442 -10.65 28.66 -2.22
C SER A 442 -9.57 28.68 -3.31
N ASP A 443 -8.32 28.94 -2.96
CA ASP A 443 -7.17 29.00 -3.89
C ASP A 443 -6.12 27.99 -3.47
N VAL A 444 -6.25 26.74 -3.98
CA VAL A 444 -5.32 25.65 -3.71
C VAL A 444 -4.83 25.06 -5.02
N SER A 445 -3.53 24.90 -5.11
CA SER A 445 -2.85 24.21 -6.23
C SER A 445 -1.89 23.16 -5.70
N ASP A 446 -1.57 22.13 -6.50
CA ASP A 446 -0.49 21.21 -6.24
C ASP A 446 0.68 21.39 -7.22
N LEU A 447 1.88 21.01 -6.81
CA LEU A 447 3.09 21.07 -7.64
C LEU A 447 3.26 19.78 -8.43
N LEU A 448 3.22 19.87 -9.75
CA LEU A 448 3.52 18.76 -10.66
C LEU A 448 4.96 18.26 -10.44
N GLY A 449 5.11 16.93 -10.27
CA GLY A 449 6.41 16.31 -10.00
C GLY A 449 6.99 16.61 -8.61
N GLY A 450 6.28 17.40 -7.80
CA GLY A 450 6.59 17.66 -6.39
C GLY A 450 7.99 18.24 -6.15
N TYR A 451 8.53 17.96 -4.95
CA TYR A 451 9.87 18.41 -4.56
C TYR A 451 10.98 17.85 -5.45
N THR A 452 10.79 16.66 -6.01
CA THR A 452 11.77 16.09 -6.95
C THR A 452 11.95 16.98 -8.16
N ALA A 453 10.85 17.45 -8.78
CA ALA A 453 10.91 18.38 -9.89
C ALA A 453 11.53 19.73 -9.49
N TRP A 454 11.16 20.27 -8.32
CA TRP A 454 11.72 21.51 -7.80
C TRP A 454 13.22 21.42 -7.56
N SER A 455 13.70 20.37 -6.91
CA SER A 455 15.11 20.22 -6.51
C SER A 455 16.05 19.94 -7.68
N THR A 456 15.55 19.33 -8.76
CA THR A 456 16.34 19.01 -9.96
C THR A 456 16.31 20.14 -10.99
N GLY A 457 15.40 21.11 -10.85
CA GLY A 457 15.14 22.12 -11.88
C GLY A 457 14.56 21.53 -13.18
N ASN A 458 14.23 20.25 -13.17
CA ASN A 458 13.58 19.57 -14.28
C ASN A 458 12.06 19.68 -14.13
N ILE A 459 11.46 20.46 -15.01
CA ILE A 459 10.01 20.46 -15.21
C ILE A 459 9.68 19.11 -15.82
N PRO A 460 8.79 18.27 -15.23
CA PRO A 460 8.12 17.27 -16.03
C PRO A 460 7.27 18.07 -17.04
N ALA A 461 7.72 18.17 -18.29
CA ALA A 461 6.79 18.41 -19.38
C ALA A 461 5.63 17.42 -19.15
N ALA A 462 4.38 17.84 -19.40
CA ALA A 462 3.25 16.91 -19.40
C ALA A 462 3.72 15.67 -20.13
N LEU A 463 3.73 14.51 -19.44
CA LEU A 463 4.33 13.29 -20.00
C LEU A 463 3.79 13.12 -21.40
N PRO A 464 4.64 12.97 -22.43
CA PRO A 464 4.14 12.72 -23.77
C PRO A 464 3.30 11.45 -23.70
N VAL A 465 2.06 11.54 -24.16
CA VAL A 465 1.12 10.40 -24.18
C VAL A 465 0.72 10.11 -25.62
N ILE A 466 0.45 8.84 -25.89
CA ILE A 466 -0.11 8.38 -27.15
C ILE A 466 -1.31 7.49 -26.81
N ASP A 467 -2.41 7.62 -27.55
CA ASP A 467 -3.52 6.67 -27.41
C ASP A 467 -3.21 5.35 -28.12
N VAL A 468 -3.98 4.30 -27.79
CA VAL A 468 -3.75 2.96 -28.32
C VAL A 468 -3.93 2.92 -29.84
N ASP A 469 -4.88 3.66 -30.40
CA ASP A 469 -5.14 3.67 -31.85
C ASP A 469 -3.97 4.31 -32.61
N ALA A 470 -3.45 5.45 -32.12
CA ALA A 470 -2.28 6.10 -32.71
C ALA A 470 -1.01 5.25 -32.53
N ALA A 471 -0.83 4.62 -31.36
CA ALA A 471 0.29 3.73 -31.11
C ALA A 471 0.29 2.51 -32.03
N SER A 472 -0.86 1.89 -32.25
CA SER A 472 -1.00 0.65 -33.05
C SER A 472 -0.59 0.80 -34.51
N VAL A 473 -0.56 2.03 -35.05
CA VAL A 473 -0.18 2.35 -36.42
C VAL A 473 1.21 3.00 -36.55
N ASP A 474 1.91 3.24 -35.45
CA ASP A 474 3.27 3.80 -35.45
C ASP A 474 4.29 2.70 -35.75
N ALA A 475 4.58 2.53 -37.06
CA ALA A 475 5.48 1.47 -37.54
C ALA A 475 6.97 1.71 -37.18
N ASP A 476 7.34 2.92 -36.80
CA ASP A 476 8.71 3.31 -36.49
C ASP A 476 8.97 3.32 -34.97
N ALA A 477 7.95 3.12 -34.14
CA ALA A 477 8.07 3.11 -32.70
C ALA A 477 8.64 1.79 -32.16
N PHE A 478 9.46 1.92 -31.12
CA PHE A 478 9.89 0.78 -30.30
C PHE A 478 8.90 0.58 -29.15
N PHE A 479 8.20 -0.53 -29.14
CA PHE A 479 7.23 -0.86 -28.11
C PHE A 479 7.93 -1.55 -26.94
N LEU A 480 7.94 -0.92 -25.77
CA LEU A 480 8.54 -1.43 -24.54
C LEU A 480 7.45 -1.80 -23.51
N ASP A 481 7.23 -3.08 -23.29
CA ASP A 481 6.32 -3.57 -22.24
C ASP A 481 7.10 -3.74 -20.94
N VAL A 482 6.66 -3.01 -19.90
CA VAL A 482 7.34 -2.93 -18.60
C VAL A 482 6.59 -3.64 -17.47
N ARG A 483 5.69 -4.56 -17.84
CA ARG A 483 4.95 -5.39 -16.89
C ARG A 483 5.85 -6.47 -16.29
N GLU A 484 5.31 -7.21 -15.32
CA GLU A 484 5.98 -8.36 -14.75
C GLU A 484 5.96 -9.55 -15.72
N ASP A 485 6.85 -10.52 -15.49
CA ASP A 485 7.07 -11.66 -16.39
C ASP A 485 5.78 -12.48 -16.62
N ASP A 486 4.99 -12.71 -15.58
CA ASP A 486 3.73 -13.44 -15.63
C ASP A 486 2.64 -12.71 -16.46
N GLU A 487 2.56 -11.39 -16.35
CA GLU A 487 1.66 -10.55 -17.15
C GLU A 487 2.05 -10.58 -18.64
N TRP A 488 3.36 -10.59 -18.92
CA TRP A 488 3.89 -10.70 -20.28
C TRP A 488 3.63 -12.09 -20.89
N GLU A 489 3.93 -13.14 -20.12
CA GLU A 489 3.70 -14.53 -20.57
C GLU A 489 2.24 -14.80 -20.88
N ALA A 490 1.29 -14.25 -20.11
CA ALA A 490 -0.13 -14.40 -20.32
C ALA A 490 -0.62 -13.72 -21.60
N GLY A 491 -0.10 -12.52 -21.92
CA GLY A 491 -0.45 -11.86 -23.18
C GLY A 491 0.12 -10.46 -23.33
N HIS A 492 0.66 -10.16 -24.51
CA HIS A 492 1.30 -8.89 -24.86
C HIS A 492 1.01 -8.45 -26.31
N ALA A 493 1.34 -7.22 -26.64
CA ALA A 493 1.26 -6.72 -28.02
C ALA A 493 2.34 -7.40 -28.88
N PRO A 494 2.03 -7.91 -30.09
CA PRO A 494 2.95 -8.73 -30.88
C PRO A 494 4.28 -8.06 -31.24
N ALA A 495 4.33 -6.72 -31.31
CA ALA A 495 5.53 -5.95 -31.66
C ALA A 495 6.31 -5.48 -30.43
N ALA A 496 5.83 -5.73 -29.21
CA ALA A 496 6.48 -5.26 -27.99
C ALA A 496 7.70 -6.10 -27.64
N GLN A 497 8.69 -5.44 -27.03
CA GLN A 497 9.79 -6.09 -26.33
C GLN A 497 9.57 -5.96 -24.83
N HIS A 498 9.90 -7.01 -24.10
CA HIS A 498 9.70 -7.06 -22.66
C HIS A 498 10.98 -6.75 -21.90
N ILE A 499 10.90 -5.77 -21.02
CA ILE A 499 11.88 -5.54 -19.95
C ILE A 499 11.08 -5.11 -18.72
N ALA A 500 11.01 -5.94 -17.71
CA ALA A 500 10.29 -5.61 -16.49
C ALA A 500 10.80 -4.30 -15.88
N MET A 501 9.90 -3.48 -15.33
CA MET A 501 10.24 -2.13 -14.84
C MET A 501 11.44 -2.14 -13.89
N ARG A 502 11.62 -3.20 -13.10
CA ARG A 502 12.73 -3.38 -12.15
C ARG A 502 14.10 -3.55 -12.82
N ASP A 503 14.13 -4.10 -14.04
CA ASP A 503 15.37 -4.48 -14.73
C ASP A 503 15.86 -3.37 -15.70
N LEU A 504 15.04 -2.34 -15.95
CA LEU A 504 15.33 -1.24 -16.87
C LEU A 504 16.67 -0.52 -16.64
N PRO A 505 17.14 -0.28 -15.40
CA PRO A 505 18.41 0.38 -15.17
C PRO A 505 19.60 -0.35 -15.80
N ASP A 506 19.56 -1.67 -15.91
CA ASP A 506 20.62 -2.49 -16.49
C ASP A 506 20.57 -2.54 -18.03
N HIS A 507 19.47 -2.04 -18.65
CA HIS A 507 19.23 -2.05 -20.08
C HIS A 507 19.26 -0.65 -20.74
N LEU A 508 19.69 0.38 -20.01
CA LEU A 508 19.62 1.77 -20.48
C LEU A 508 20.35 2.01 -21.81
N ASP A 509 21.47 1.31 -22.02
CA ASP A 509 22.29 1.42 -23.22
C ASP A 509 21.58 0.93 -24.51
N GLU A 510 20.55 0.07 -24.38
CA GLU A 510 19.78 -0.48 -25.49
C GLU A 510 18.86 0.56 -26.14
N PHE A 511 18.62 1.67 -25.46
CA PHE A 511 17.72 2.76 -25.92
C PHE A 511 18.47 3.93 -26.57
N SER A 512 19.74 3.76 -26.92
CA SER A 512 20.59 4.84 -27.43
C SER A 512 20.51 5.09 -28.94
N ASP A 513 19.69 4.34 -29.68
CA ASP A 513 19.59 4.40 -31.14
C ASP A 513 18.72 5.57 -31.68
N GLY A 514 18.10 6.35 -30.79
CA GLY A 514 17.31 7.53 -31.11
C GLY A 514 15.89 7.24 -31.62
N ARG A 515 15.42 5.98 -31.57
CA ARG A 515 14.00 5.65 -31.86
C ARG A 515 13.11 6.15 -30.75
N ARG A 516 11.88 6.54 -31.10
CA ARG A 516 10.85 6.83 -30.11
C ARG A 516 10.40 5.54 -29.42
N ILE A 517 10.36 5.56 -28.10
CA ILE A 517 9.92 4.44 -27.29
C ILE A 517 8.47 4.66 -26.86
N VAL A 518 7.57 3.75 -27.27
CA VAL A 518 6.21 3.67 -26.74
C VAL A 518 6.22 2.72 -25.55
N VAL A 519 6.09 3.27 -24.35
CA VAL A 519 6.12 2.48 -23.12
C VAL A 519 4.73 1.98 -22.76
N ILE A 520 4.63 0.68 -22.50
CA ILE A 520 3.37 -0.04 -22.28
C ILE A 520 3.40 -0.68 -20.89
N CYS A 521 2.29 -0.60 -20.17
CA CYS A 521 2.01 -1.46 -19.03
C CYS A 521 0.55 -1.91 -19.05
N ARG A 522 0.02 -2.44 -17.95
CA ARG A 522 -1.36 -2.92 -17.89
C ARG A 522 -2.38 -1.79 -18.15
N SER A 523 -2.24 -0.62 -17.49
CA SER A 523 -3.23 0.47 -17.47
C SER A 523 -2.68 1.86 -17.80
N GLY A 524 -1.38 2.01 -18.09
CA GLY A 524 -0.74 3.30 -18.35
C GLY A 524 0.02 3.92 -17.15
N ASN A 525 -0.10 3.36 -15.94
CA ASN A 525 0.49 3.93 -14.72
C ASN A 525 2.00 3.61 -14.58
N ARG A 526 2.39 2.33 -14.61
CA ARG A 526 3.81 1.92 -14.56
C ARG A 526 4.58 2.48 -15.76
N SER A 527 3.98 2.42 -16.94
CA SER A 527 4.56 2.98 -18.17
C SER A 527 4.74 4.50 -18.09
N GLY A 528 3.85 5.24 -17.43
CA GLY A 528 4.04 6.66 -17.17
C GLY A 528 5.29 6.96 -16.32
N LYS A 529 5.53 6.17 -15.28
CA LYS A 529 6.76 6.30 -14.45
C LYS A 529 8.02 6.01 -15.25
N VAL A 530 7.98 4.97 -16.06
CA VAL A 530 9.11 4.59 -16.93
C VAL A 530 9.35 5.64 -18.03
N THR A 531 8.30 6.18 -18.62
CA THR A 531 8.40 7.27 -19.60
C THR A 531 9.11 8.48 -18.99
N ALA A 532 8.71 8.92 -17.80
CA ALA A 532 9.38 10.00 -17.08
C ALA A 532 10.85 9.69 -16.82
N TRP A 533 11.16 8.44 -16.40
CA TRP A 533 12.52 8.02 -16.15
C TRP A 533 13.38 8.02 -17.42
N LEU A 534 12.89 7.49 -18.55
CA LEU A 534 13.58 7.50 -19.84
C LEU A 534 13.84 8.93 -20.35
N LEU A 535 12.83 9.81 -20.27
CA LEU A 535 12.98 11.22 -20.64
C LEU A 535 14.06 11.93 -19.81
N ASN A 536 14.16 11.63 -18.52
CA ASN A 536 15.20 12.16 -17.64
C ASN A 536 16.62 11.67 -18.03
N HIS A 537 16.72 10.55 -18.76
CA HIS A 537 17.97 10.04 -19.32
C HIS A 537 18.20 10.50 -20.77
N GLY A 538 17.37 11.44 -21.28
CA GLY A 538 17.51 12.01 -22.63
C GLY A 538 16.98 11.11 -23.76
N ILE A 539 16.19 10.11 -23.42
CA ILE A 539 15.60 9.14 -24.37
C ILE A 539 14.20 9.60 -24.73
N ASP A 540 13.89 9.67 -26.04
CA ASP A 540 12.54 10.04 -26.54
C ASP A 540 11.54 8.92 -26.23
N ALA A 541 10.68 9.12 -25.24
CA ALA A 541 9.71 8.14 -24.79
C ALA A 541 8.31 8.74 -24.63
N VAL A 542 7.29 7.93 -24.86
CA VAL A 542 5.87 8.30 -24.78
C VAL A 542 5.08 7.20 -24.07
N ASN A 543 4.19 7.60 -23.15
CA ASN A 543 3.32 6.67 -22.41
C ASN A 543 2.09 6.29 -23.21
N MET A 544 1.83 5.00 -23.42
CA MET A 544 0.59 4.53 -24.01
C MET A 544 -0.55 4.55 -22.98
N THR A 545 -1.49 5.47 -23.17
CA THR A 545 -2.63 5.64 -22.27
C THR A 545 -3.56 4.45 -22.29
N GLY A 546 -4.02 4.01 -21.10
CA GLY A 546 -4.88 2.83 -20.95
C GLY A 546 -4.17 1.48 -21.09
N GLY A 547 -2.92 1.46 -21.58
CA GLY A 547 -2.07 0.29 -21.63
C GLY A 547 -2.68 -0.92 -22.35
N MET A 548 -2.25 -2.11 -21.96
CA MET A 548 -2.73 -3.37 -22.54
C MET A 548 -4.21 -3.63 -22.34
N GLN A 549 -4.83 -3.09 -21.28
CA GLN A 549 -6.28 -3.22 -21.07
C GLN A 549 -7.09 -2.54 -22.18
N VAL A 550 -6.70 -1.33 -22.60
CA VAL A 550 -7.36 -0.65 -23.73
C VAL A 550 -6.98 -1.28 -25.04
N TRP A 551 -5.74 -1.74 -25.20
CA TRP A 551 -5.26 -2.48 -26.39
C TRP A 551 -6.15 -3.71 -26.70
N GLU A 552 -6.36 -4.57 -25.71
CA GLU A 552 -7.22 -5.76 -25.83
C GLU A 552 -8.69 -5.37 -26.09
N LYS A 553 -9.21 -4.39 -25.34
CA LYS A 553 -10.59 -3.90 -25.49
C LYS A 553 -10.87 -3.28 -26.87
N SER A 554 -9.85 -2.70 -27.49
CA SER A 554 -9.93 -2.18 -28.87
C SER A 554 -9.88 -3.29 -29.92
N GLY A 555 -9.80 -4.55 -29.53
CA GLY A 555 -9.77 -5.70 -30.42
C GLY A 555 -8.44 -5.89 -31.15
N LEU A 556 -7.38 -5.26 -30.69
CA LEU A 556 -6.03 -5.41 -31.22
C LEU A 556 -5.43 -6.78 -30.79
N PRO A 557 -4.54 -7.36 -31.62
CA PRO A 557 -4.02 -8.69 -31.34
C PRO A 557 -3.20 -8.73 -30.04
N VAL A 558 -3.47 -9.74 -29.21
CA VAL A 558 -2.72 -10.09 -28.00
C VAL A 558 -2.18 -11.50 -28.20
N VAL A 559 -0.87 -11.66 -28.08
CA VAL A 559 -0.18 -12.96 -28.17
C VAL A 559 0.48 -13.30 -26.85
N ASN A 560 0.61 -14.58 -26.55
CA ASN A 560 1.36 -15.07 -25.39
C ASN A 560 2.81 -15.43 -25.79
N SER A 561 3.63 -15.84 -24.86
CA SER A 561 5.03 -16.23 -25.07
C SER A 561 5.24 -17.41 -26.04
N SER A 562 4.18 -18.09 -26.48
CA SER A 562 4.20 -19.17 -27.48
C SER A 562 3.63 -18.72 -28.84
N ASP A 563 3.48 -17.42 -29.08
CA ASP A 563 2.88 -16.83 -30.29
C ASP A 563 1.45 -17.32 -30.59
N THR A 564 0.71 -17.74 -29.57
CA THR A 564 -0.72 -18.06 -29.66
C THR A 564 -1.57 -16.95 -29.06
N VAL A 565 -2.90 -17.04 -29.20
CA VAL A 565 -3.80 -16.02 -28.59
C VAL A 565 -3.57 -15.95 -27.10
N GLY A 566 -3.20 -14.76 -26.64
CA GLY A 566 -3.01 -14.41 -25.23
C GLY A 566 -4.20 -13.66 -24.63
N ALA A 567 -4.11 -13.33 -23.36
CA ALA A 567 -5.06 -12.50 -22.63
C ALA A 567 -4.33 -11.54 -21.68
N VAL A 568 -4.89 -10.37 -21.46
CA VAL A 568 -4.35 -9.38 -20.51
C VAL A 568 -4.85 -9.71 -19.10
N ILE A 569 -3.91 -10.01 -18.17
CA ILE A 569 -4.21 -10.32 -16.78
C ILE A 569 -3.83 -9.18 -15.83
#